data_c50940b1eb5164f28a4a30586e7dca4c
#
_entry.id   c50940b1eb5164f28a4a30586e7dca4c
#
_cell.length_a   1.000
_cell.length_b   1.000
_cell.length_c   1.000
_cell.angle_alpha   90.00
_cell.angle_beta   90.00
_cell.angle_gamma   90.00
#
_symmetry.space_group_name_H-M   'P 1'
#
loop_
_entity.id
_entity.type
_entity.pdbx_description
1 polymer ?
#
loop_
_entity_poly.entity_id
_entity_poly.type
_entity_poly.pdbx_seq_one_letter_code
_entity_poly.pdbx_strand_id
1 'polypeptide(L)'
;MFRSHEMTRTEKRIPMAVAVRIAGHAAMPGVETTFTEDVCSSGAKVYSARRWKKDERLQFATLAGNFQSVARVAWCLPAREIGFAIGLQFEQPSGSWVVAPAAS
;
A
#
# COMPACT_ATOMS: atom_id res chain seq x y z
N MET A 1 -17.43 -21.79 -5.73
CA MET A 1 -17.24 -21.53 -5.32
C MET A 1 -16.85 -20.66 -4.80
N PHE A 2 -16.73 -20.14 -4.43
CA PHE A 2 -16.33 -19.22 -3.97
C PHE A 2 -15.51 -19.24 -2.92
N ARG A 3 -14.69 -19.72 -2.80
CA ARG A 3 -13.89 -19.86 -1.77
C ARG A 3 -12.86 -18.85 -1.68
N SER A 4 -12.29 -18.38 -2.75
CA SER A 4 -11.21 -17.44 -2.68
C SER A 4 -11.64 -16.12 -2.11
N HIS A 5 -12.87 -15.76 -2.26
CA HIS A 5 -13.21 -14.48 -1.66
C HIS A 5 -13.53 -14.58 -0.22
N GLU A 6 -13.47 -15.74 0.34
CA GLU A 6 -13.53 -15.80 1.75
C GLU A 6 -12.36 -15.18 2.40
N MET A 7 -11.20 -15.22 1.75
CA MET A 7 -10.04 -14.58 2.32
C MET A 7 -10.18 -13.10 2.35
N THR A 8 -10.83 -12.55 1.35
CA THR A 8 -10.95 -11.10 1.31
C THR A 8 -11.91 -10.58 2.34
N ARG A 9 -12.77 -11.43 2.86
CA ARG A 9 -13.71 -10.95 3.85
C ARG A 9 -13.06 -10.65 5.17
N THR A 10 -11.87 -11.17 5.42
CA THR A 10 -11.22 -10.91 6.68
C THR A 10 -10.48 -9.58 6.68
N GLU A 11 -10.42 -8.90 5.53
CA GLU A 11 -9.67 -7.66 5.45
C GLU A 11 -10.55 -6.60 4.85
N LYS A 12 -11.25 -5.90 5.71
CA LYS A 12 -12.07 -4.82 5.25
C LYS A 12 -11.20 -3.66 4.78
N ARG A 13 -11.61 -3.07 3.68
CA ARG A 13 -10.95 -1.87 3.18
C ARG A 13 -11.67 -0.68 3.76
N ILE A 14 -10.91 0.21 4.35
CA ILE A 14 -11.44 1.39 5.03
C ILE A 14 -10.98 2.62 4.26
N PRO A 15 -11.88 3.45 3.76
CA PRO A 15 -11.49 4.70 3.12
C PRO A 15 -10.78 5.58 4.15
N MET A 16 -9.52 5.87 3.91
CA MET A 16 -8.75 6.65 4.86
C MET A 16 -7.52 7.19 4.16
N ALA A 17 -7.26 8.46 4.31
CA ALA A 17 -6.08 9.10 3.73
C ALA A 17 -5.00 9.16 4.80
N VAL A 18 -3.92 8.42 4.57
CA VAL A 18 -2.76 8.42 5.45
C VAL A 18 -1.59 8.92 4.64
N ALA A 19 -0.89 9.93 5.14
CA ALA A 19 0.28 10.47 4.45
C ALA A 19 1.44 9.50 4.59
N VAL A 20 2.06 9.15 3.47
CA VAL A 20 3.09 8.12 3.45
C VAL A 20 4.23 8.52 2.51
N ARG A 21 5.36 7.86 2.69
CA ARG A 21 6.49 7.94 1.78
C ARG A 21 6.72 6.59 1.18
N ILE A 22 7.00 6.57 -0.13
CA ILE A 22 7.35 5.35 -0.82
C ILE A 22 8.66 5.59 -1.56
N ALA A 23 9.50 4.58 -1.62
CA ALA A 23 10.83 4.68 -2.22
C ALA A 23 11.24 3.33 -2.77
N GLY A 24 12.26 3.33 -3.61
CA GLY A 24 12.79 2.09 -4.15
C GLY A 24 12.41 1.81 -5.59
N HIS A 25 11.90 2.80 -6.31
CA HIS A 25 11.54 2.61 -7.71
C HIS A 25 12.80 2.30 -8.52
N ALA A 26 12.73 1.27 -9.35
CA ALA A 26 13.90 0.80 -10.09
C ALA A 26 14.46 1.86 -11.04
N ALA A 27 13.59 2.63 -11.67
CA ALA A 27 14.02 3.59 -12.68
C ALA A 27 14.04 5.03 -12.18
N MET A 28 13.38 5.32 -11.07
CA MET A 28 13.23 6.70 -10.60
C MET A 28 13.59 6.76 -9.13
N PRO A 29 14.86 7.01 -8.84
CA PRO A 29 15.31 7.04 -7.44
C PRO A 29 14.69 8.20 -6.68
N GLY A 30 14.74 8.09 -5.37
CA GLY A 30 14.22 9.12 -4.50
C GLY A 30 12.97 8.69 -3.80
N VAL A 31 12.47 9.58 -2.97
CA VAL A 31 11.32 9.31 -2.12
C VAL A 31 10.13 10.07 -2.66
N GLU A 32 9.00 9.40 -2.75
CA GLU A 32 7.76 10.03 -3.16
C GLU A 32 6.86 10.15 -1.94
N THR A 33 6.37 11.34 -1.66
CA THR A 33 5.40 11.56 -0.59
C THR A 33 4.02 11.56 -1.22
N THR A 34 3.13 10.76 -0.67
CA THR A 34 1.80 10.61 -1.22
C THR A 34 0.84 10.24 -0.09
N PHE A 35 -0.30 9.70 -0.43
CA PHE A 35 -1.26 9.32 0.58
C PHE A 35 -2.08 8.13 0.10
N THR A 36 -2.70 7.46 1.04
CA THR A 36 -3.54 6.30 0.75
C THR A 36 -4.94 6.75 0.37
N GLU A 37 -5.61 5.93 -0.42
CA GLU A 37 -7.04 6.11 -0.68
C GLU A 37 -7.86 5.23 0.24
N ASP A 38 -7.41 4.02 0.47
CA ASP A 38 -8.03 3.14 1.45
C ASP A 38 -6.94 2.25 2.04
N VAL A 39 -7.26 1.66 3.17
CA VAL A 39 -6.33 0.85 3.93
C VAL A 39 -7.01 -0.41 4.41
N CYS A 40 -6.22 -1.44 4.67
CA CYS A 40 -6.69 -2.65 5.35
C CYS A 40 -5.57 -3.11 6.26
N SER A 41 -5.79 -4.20 6.97
CA SER A 41 -4.80 -4.64 7.96
C SER A 41 -3.47 -5.04 7.34
N SER A 42 -3.46 -5.48 6.08
CA SER A 42 -2.24 -5.98 5.45
C SER A 42 -1.75 -5.13 4.29
N GLY A 43 -2.35 -3.98 4.04
CA GLY A 43 -1.90 -3.18 2.91
C GLY A 43 -2.69 -1.91 2.72
N ALA A 44 -2.51 -1.30 1.56
CA ALA A 44 -3.14 -0.03 1.27
C ALA A 44 -3.20 0.19 -0.24
N LYS A 45 -4.13 1.02 -0.66
CA LYS A 45 -4.17 1.55 -2.01
C LYS A 45 -3.60 2.95 -1.95
N VAL A 46 -2.61 3.23 -2.77
CA VAL A 46 -1.84 4.46 -2.70
C VAL A 46 -1.76 5.08 -4.09
N TYR A 47 -1.66 6.38 -4.16
CA TYR A 47 -1.41 7.05 -5.43
C TYR A 47 0.07 7.26 -5.64
N SER A 48 0.51 7.21 -6.90
CA SER A 48 1.90 7.42 -7.24
C SER A 48 1.99 8.15 -8.57
N ALA A 49 2.95 9.03 -8.69
CA ALA A 49 3.23 9.67 -9.96
C ALA A 49 4.02 8.74 -10.88
N ARG A 50 4.50 7.61 -10.36
CA ARG A 50 5.36 6.70 -11.08
C ARG A 50 4.63 5.41 -11.39
N ARG A 51 4.99 4.81 -12.52
CA ARG A 51 4.42 3.53 -12.89
C ARG A 51 5.25 2.43 -12.22
N TRP A 52 4.59 1.57 -11.49
CA TRP A 52 5.22 0.44 -10.82
C TRP A 52 4.84 -0.85 -11.54
N LYS A 53 5.70 -1.84 -11.44
CA LYS A 53 5.40 -3.15 -12.01
C LYS A 53 4.91 -4.06 -10.92
N LYS A 54 3.99 -4.95 -11.28
CA LYS A 54 3.51 -5.96 -10.36
C LYS A 54 4.70 -6.72 -9.78
N ASP A 55 4.65 -6.98 -8.50
CA ASP A 55 5.65 -7.72 -7.73
C ASP A 55 6.92 -6.95 -7.43
N GLU A 56 7.03 -5.70 -7.86
CA GLU A 56 8.13 -4.87 -7.38
C GLU A 56 7.94 -4.61 -5.89
N ARG A 57 9.04 -4.47 -5.18
CA ARG A 57 9.03 -4.11 -3.76
C ARG A 57 9.43 -2.69 -3.59
N LEU A 58 8.80 -2.04 -2.62
CA LEU A 58 9.14 -0.67 -2.29
C LEU A 58 9.24 -0.52 -0.78
N GLN A 59 9.85 0.56 -0.35
CA GLN A 59 9.89 0.94 1.05
C GLN A 59 8.69 1.83 1.31
N PHE A 60 7.95 1.51 2.35
CA PHE A 60 6.72 2.21 2.70
C PHE A 60 6.84 2.68 4.15
N ALA A 61 6.52 3.93 4.40
CA ALA A 61 6.55 4.46 5.76
C ALA A 61 5.51 5.55 5.90
N THR A 62 4.90 5.63 7.07
CA THR A 62 4.00 6.75 7.35
C THR A 62 4.82 8.00 7.65
N LEU A 63 4.31 9.15 7.28
CA LEU A 63 4.99 10.40 7.61
C LEU A 63 5.08 10.61 9.11
N ALA A 64 4.10 10.11 9.84
CA ALA A 64 4.13 10.21 11.29
C ALA A 64 5.28 9.42 11.91
N GLY A 65 5.84 8.47 11.16
CA GLY A 65 7.02 7.73 11.61
C GLY A 65 6.72 6.57 12.52
N ASN A 66 5.46 6.19 12.65
CA ASN A 66 5.09 5.12 13.57
C ASN A 66 4.89 3.78 12.87
N PHE A 67 5.11 3.71 11.57
CA PHE A 67 4.95 2.45 10.84
C PHE A 67 5.82 2.45 9.60
N GLN A 68 6.42 1.30 9.30
CA GLN A 68 7.15 1.11 8.06
C GLN A 68 7.08 -0.35 7.65
N SER A 69 7.28 -0.61 6.37
CA SER A 69 7.24 -1.96 5.85
C SER A 69 7.89 -2.00 4.47
N VAL A 70 8.42 -3.14 4.12
CA VAL A 70 8.62 -3.45 2.71
C VAL A 70 7.25 -3.83 2.19
N ALA A 71 6.87 -3.30 1.05
CA ALA A 71 5.58 -3.59 0.47
C ALA A 71 5.75 -4.07 -0.95
N ARG A 72 4.93 -5.05 -1.32
CA ARG A 72 4.93 -5.60 -2.67
C ARG A 72 3.80 -4.93 -3.45
N VAL A 73 4.10 -4.54 -4.68
CA VAL A 73 3.10 -3.97 -5.56
C VAL A 73 2.26 -5.13 -6.11
N ALA A 74 1.02 -5.20 -5.67
CA ALA A 74 0.11 -6.24 -6.11
C ALA A 74 -0.50 -5.92 -7.46
N TRP A 75 -0.72 -4.64 -7.74
CA TRP A 75 -1.23 -4.18 -9.02
C TRP A 75 -0.96 -2.70 -9.16
N CYS A 76 -0.96 -2.23 -10.41
CA CYS A 76 -0.73 -0.84 -10.73
C CYS A 76 -1.62 -0.49 -11.92
N LEU A 77 -2.47 0.51 -11.76
CA LEU A 77 -3.42 0.92 -12.79
C LEU A 77 -3.33 2.42 -13.00
N PRO A 78 -3.58 2.90 -14.21
CA PRO A 78 -3.63 4.33 -14.43
C PRO A 78 -4.74 4.96 -13.62
N ALA A 79 -4.46 6.11 -13.02
CA ALA A 79 -5.46 6.86 -12.30
C ALA A 79 -5.76 8.12 -13.10
N ARG A 80 -7.02 8.59 -12.95
CA ARG A 80 -7.51 9.63 -13.82
C ARG A 80 -6.68 10.87 -13.81
N GLU A 81 -6.30 11.36 -12.67
CA GLU A 81 -5.66 12.67 -12.61
C GLU A 81 -4.32 12.68 -11.92
N ILE A 82 -3.95 11.60 -11.32
CA ILE A 82 -2.82 11.59 -10.41
C ILE A 82 -1.65 10.74 -10.91
N GLY A 83 -1.81 10.08 -12.00
CA GLY A 83 -0.80 9.17 -12.48
C GLY A 83 -1.24 7.74 -12.32
N PHE A 84 -0.92 7.10 -11.20
CA PHE A 84 -1.22 5.70 -11.02
C PHE A 84 -1.77 5.42 -9.64
N ALA A 85 -2.63 4.41 -9.54
CA ALA A 85 -3.07 3.87 -8.29
C ALA A 85 -2.40 2.51 -8.14
N ILE A 86 -1.81 2.25 -6.98
CA ILE A 86 -1.12 0.99 -6.75
C ILE A 86 -1.68 0.33 -5.50
N GLY A 87 -1.85 -0.98 -5.60
CA GLY A 87 -2.25 -1.78 -4.44
C GLY A 87 -1.01 -2.37 -3.82
N LEU A 88 -0.85 -2.14 -2.53
CA LEU A 88 0.33 -2.58 -1.80
C LEU A 88 -0.03 -3.62 -0.77
N GLN A 89 0.84 -4.60 -0.63
CA GLN A 89 0.70 -5.62 0.39
C GLN A 89 1.96 -5.59 1.23
N PHE A 90 1.80 -5.40 2.54
CA PHE A 90 2.94 -5.32 3.45
C PHE A 90 3.57 -6.70 3.61
N GLU A 91 4.89 -6.75 3.56
CA GLU A 91 5.60 -8.01 3.71
C GLU A 91 6.46 -8.06 4.96
N GLN A 92 6.93 -6.92 5.43
CA GLN A 92 7.76 -6.88 6.63
C GLN A 92 7.35 -5.68 7.46
N PRO A 93 6.13 -5.70 8.01
CA PRO A 93 5.64 -4.54 8.75
C PRO A 93 6.34 -4.38 10.09
N SER A 94 6.54 -3.15 10.49
CA SER A 94 7.14 -2.80 11.76
C SER A 94 6.47 -1.54 12.27
N GLY A 95 6.07 -1.55 13.52
CA GLY A 95 5.41 -0.41 14.13
C GLY A 95 3.91 -0.57 14.19
N SER A 96 3.21 0.54 14.31
CA SER A 96 1.76 0.56 14.47
C SER A 96 1.10 1.07 13.20
N TRP A 97 0.39 0.18 12.53
CA TRP A 97 -0.39 0.55 11.36
C TRP A 97 -1.76 1.05 11.83
N VAL A 98 -2.40 1.85 10.99
CA VAL A 98 -3.69 2.47 11.34
C VAL A 98 -4.82 1.47 11.46
N VAL A 99 -4.67 0.28 10.88
CA VAL A 99 -5.66 -0.78 11.00
C VAL A 99 -5.01 -1.95 11.70
N ALA A 100 -5.61 -2.38 12.80
CA ALA A 100 -5.06 -3.51 13.54
C ALA A 100 -5.15 -4.77 12.73
N PRO A 101 -4.23 -5.72 12.93
CA PRO A 101 -4.34 -7.02 12.26
C PRO A 101 -5.66 -7.68 12.62
N ALA A 102 -6.20 -8.43 11.67
CA ALA A 102 -7.43 -9.16 11.92
C ALA A 102 -7.20 -10.14 13.06
N ALA A 103 -8.21 -10.29 13.90
CA ALA A 103 -8.13 -11.26 14.97
C ALA A 103 -8.06 -12.64 14.39
N SER A 104 -7.27 -13.49 14.98
CA SER A 104 -7.14 -14.84 14.45
C SER A 104 -7.92 -15.84 15.28
#